data_fc2dedfc61938eb674016e580f83ca92
#
_entry.id   fc2dedfc61938eb674016e580f83ca92
#
_cell.length_a   1.000
_cell.length_b   1.000
_cell.length_c   1.000
_cell.angle_alpha   90.00
_cell.angle_beta   90.00
_cell.angle_gamma   90.00
#
_symmetry.space_group_name_H-M   'P 1'
#
loop_
_entity.id
_entity.type
_entity.pdbx_description
1 polymer ?
#
loop_
_entity_poly.entity_id
_entity_poly.type
_entity_poly.pdbx_seq_one_letter_code
_entity_poly.pdbx_strand_id
1 'polypeptide(L)'
;MKKFMFLMMALVMGFTASAQSLPDVKIENQEGKVISIKEIVDGTPMIISFWSTTCKPCIMELNAIYSNLDEWLEEADFKVVAVSVDDARSVSRARGMVANWDGYTCLFDKNQDLKRAMNVSLTPHTFVVDGNGNIVASHSGYTPGSEQKLFEEIKALK
;
A
#
# COMPACT_ATOMS: atom_id res chain seq x y z
N MET A 1 -16.77 33.56 -54.58
CA MET A 1 -16.39 33.65 -53.14
C MET A 1 -16.59 32.28 -52.52
N LYS A 2 -15.49 31.54 -52.40
CA LYS A 2 -15.49 30.17 -51.89
C LYS A 2 -15.27 30.22 -50.39
N LYS A 3 -16.26 29.86 -49.57
CA LYS A 3 -16.14 29.71 -48.14
C LYS A 3 -15.46 28.36 -47.83
N PHE A 4 -14.20 28.44 -47.43
CA PHE A 4 -13.48 27.29 -46.84
C PHE A 4 -13.94 27.10 -45.39
N MET A 5 -14.72 26.05 -45.17
CA MET A 5 -15.16 25.62 -43.86
C MET A 5 -14.09 24.64 -43.34
N PHE A 6 -13.16 25.12 -42.48
CA PHE A 6 -12.22 24.28 -41.79
C PHE A 6 -12.97 23.52 -40.69
N LEU A 7 -13.19 22.23 -40.93
CA LEU A 7 -13.66 21.30 -39.92
C LEU A 7 -12.49 20.95 -39.00
N MET A 8 -12.40 21.61 -37.87
CA MET A 8 -11.44 21.34 -36.83
C MET A 8 -11.87 20.08 -36.06
N MET A 9 -11.36 18.91 -36.48
CA MET A 9 -11.59 17.62 -35.84
C MET A 9 -10.70 17.61 -34.57
N ALA A 10 -11.27 17.96 -33.41
CA ALA A 10 -10.63 17.87 -32.12
C ALA A 10 -10.41 16.37 -31.80
N LEU A 11 -9.19 15.90 -31.97
CA LEU A 11 -8.74 14.57 -31.54
C LEU A 11 -8.67 14.58 -30.01
N VAL A 12 -9.74 14.18 -29.35
CA VAL A 12 -9.73 13.91 -27.90
C VAL A 12 -8.91 12.67 -27.67
N MET A 13 -7.60 12.82 -27.47
CA MET A 13 -6.76 11.76 -26.92
C MET A 13 -7.22 11.51 -25.48
N GLY A 14 -8.09 10.54 -25.29
CA GLY A 14 -8.41 10.02 -23.97
C GLY A 14 -7.13 9.45 -23.34
N PHE A 15 -6.52 10.19 -22.42
CA PHE A 15 -5.52 9.61 -21.50
C PHE A 15 -6.27 8.61 -20.62
N THR A 16 -6.23 7.35 -20.99
CA THR A 16 -6.54 6.28 -20.04
C THR A 16 -5.40 6.23 -19.05
N ALA A 17 -5.55 6.88 -17.88
CA ALA A 17 -4.66 6.66 -16.76
C ALA A 17 -4.74 5.17 -16.43
N SER A 18 -3.74 4.40 -16.83
CA SER A 18 -3.62 3.00 -16.44
C SER A 18 -3.40 3.00 -14.93
N ALA A 19 -4.42 2.58 -14.17
CA ALA A 19 -4.28 2.39 -12.73
C ALA A 19 -3.15 1.36 -12.52
N GLN A 20 -2.12 1.75 -11.77
CA GLN A 20 -1.02 0.84 -11.42
C GLN A 20 -1.59 -0.23 -10.49
N SER A 21 -1.47 -1.50 -10.87
CA SER A 21 -1.87 -2.64 -10.02
C SER A 21 -0.68 -3.22 -9.26
N LEU A 22 -0.97 -3.99 -8.20
CA LEU A 22 0.04 -4.74 -7.48
C LEU A 22 0.83 -5.64 -8.44
N PRO A 23 2.17 -5.63 -8.37
CA PRO A 23 3.02 -6.45 -9.24
C PRO A 23 2.90 -7.92 -8.88
N ASP A 24 3.32 -8.81 -9.78
CA ASP A 24 3.42 -10.24 -9.47
C ASP A 24 4.80 -10.55 -8.89
N VAL A 25 4.94 -10.37 -7.57
CA VAL A 25 6.19 -10.58 -6.83
C VAL A 25 5.94 -11.58 -5.70
N LYS A 26 6.89 -12.47 -5.51
CA LYS A 26 6.87 -13.44 -4.39
C LYS A 26 7.41 -12.79 -3.13
N ILE A 27 6.72 -13.04 -2.02
CA ILE A 27 7.03 -12.49 -0.71
C ILE A 27 6.75 -13.52 0.38
N GLU A 28 7.45 -13.44 1.51
CA GLU A 28 7.28 -14.35 2.63
C GLU A 28 6.22 -13.81 3.60
N ASN A 29 5.30 -14.67 4.04
CA ASN A 29 4.29 -14.33 5.05
C ASN A 29 4.77 -14.62 6.49
N GLN A 30 3.89 -14.41 7.48
CA GLN A 30 4.22 -14.64 8.91
C GLN A 30 4.58 -16.08 9.22
N GLU A 31 3.98 -17.04 8.53
CA GLU A 31 4.24 -18.49 8.71
C GLU A 31 5.53 -18.93 8.00
N GLY A 32 6.23 -18.03 7.31
CA GLY A 32 7.44 -18.36 6.56
C GLY A 32 7.15 -18.97 5.17
N LYS A 33 5.89 -18.95 4.72
CA LYS A 33 5.50 -19.43 3.40
C LYS A 33 5.71 -18.32 2.37
N VAL A 34 6.26 -18.68 1.21
CA VAL A 34 6.39 -17.80 0.06
C VAL A 34 5.09 -17.81 -0.74
N ILE A 35 4.49 -16.63 -0.89
CA ILE A 35 3.24 -16.40 -1.63
C ILE A 35 3.47 -15.33 -2.71
N SER A 36 2.59 -15.24 -3.70
CA SER A 36 2.51 -14.03 -4.54
C SER A 36 1.83 -12.91 -3.76
N ILE A 37 2.31 -11.66 -3.88
CA ILE A 37 1.61 -10.51 -3.27
C ILE A 37 0.17 -10.39 -3.78
N LYS A 38 -0.14 -10.88 -4.97
CA LYS A 38 -1.49 -10.91 -5.52
C LYS A 38 -2.45 -11.81 -4.77
N GLU A 39 -1.94 -12.81 -4.03
CA GLU A 39 -2.79 -13.71 -3.23
C GLU A 39 -3.47 -13.01 -2.04
N ILE A 40 -2.99 -11.82 -1.65
CA ILE A 40 -3.67 -11.03 -0.61
C ILE A 40 -4.87 -10.24 -1.15
N VAL A 41 -5.07 -10.18 -2.47
CA VAL A 41 -6.22 -9.49 -3.09
C VAL A 41 -7.44 -10.41 -3.01
N ASP A 42 -8.45 -10.02 -2.25
CA ASP A 42 -9.63 -10.81 -1.96
C ASP A 42 -10.96 -10.04 -2.07
N GLY A 43 -10.92 -8.85 -2.67
CA GLY A 43 -12.06 -7.94 -2.79
C GLY A 43 -12.09 -6.87 -1.69
N THR A 44 -11.26 -6.99 -0.65
CA THR A 44 -11.19 -6.02 0.46
C THR A 44 -10.12 -4.96 0.15
N PRO A 45 -10.44 -3.65 0.24
CA PRO A 45 -9.44 -2.59 0.16
C PRO A 45 -8.36 -2.74 1.22
N MET A 46 -7.18 -2.20 0.96
CA MET A 46 -6.08 -2.34 1.90
C MET A 46 -5.16 -1.11 1.97
N ILE A 47 -4.59 -0.90 3.14
CA ILE A 47 -3.44 -0.01 3.38
C ILE A 47 -2.20 -0.88 3.39
N ILE A 48 -1.24 -0.64 2.49
CA ILE A 48 0.03 -1.36 2.43
C ILE A 48 1.14 -0.40 2.84
N SER A 49 1.77 -0.62 4.00
CA SER A 49 2.87 0.21 4.49
C SER A 49 4.21 -0.55 4.47
N PHE A 50 5.20 0.02 3.80
CA PHE A 50 6.58 -0.46 3.80
C PHE A 50 7.33 0.14 4.98
N TRP A 51 7.93 -0.73 5.79
CA TRP A 51 8.61 -0.35 7.03
C TRP A 51 9.88 -1.16 7.28
N SER A 52 10.69 -0.73 8.24
CA SER A 52 11.81 -1.51 8.76
C SER A 52 11.95 -1.34 10.27
N THR A 53 12.66 -2.27 10.92
CA THR A 53 12.87 -2.26 12.37
C THR A 53 13.67 -1.06 12.88
N THR A 54 14.40 -0.39 12.00
CA THR A 54 15.18 0.82 12.30
C THR A 54 14.49 2.11 11.90
N CYS A 55 13.34 2.02 11.25
CA CYS A 55 12.57 3.18 10.79
C CYS A 55 11.58 3.64 11.86
N LYS A 56 11.98 4.60 12.69
CA LYS A 56 11.14 5.14 13.77
C LYS A 56 9.81 5.73 13.26
N PRO A 57 9.77 6.59 12.21
CA PRO A 57 8.50 7.12 11.71
C PRO A 57 7.59 6.03 11.12
N CYS A 58 8.13 4.94 10.58
CA CYS A 58 7.33 3.79 10.13
C CYS A 58 6.56 3.14 11.29
N ILE A 59 7.27 2.89 12.39
CA ILE A 59 6.69 2.29 13.60
C ILE A 59 5.63 3.22 14.21
N MET A 60 5.87 4.52 14.17
CA MET A 60 4.89 5.52 14.63
C MET A 60 3.62 5.49 13.77
N GLU A 61 3.75 5.43 12.44
CA GLU A 61 2.61 5.33 11.53
C GLU A 61 1.79 4.05 11.79
N LEU A 62 2.46 2.89 11.80
CA LEU A 62 1.78 1.61 12.03
C LEU A 62 1.09 1.55 13.40
N ASN A 63 1.71 2.11 14.44
CA ASN A 63 1.08 2.20 15.76
C ASN A 63 -0.11 3.17 15.78
N ALA A 64 -0.04 4.29 15.05
CA ALA A 64 -1.14 5.24 14.97
C ALA A 64 -2.36 4.63 14.24
N ILE A 65 -2.12 3.91 13.12
CA ILE A 65 -3.16 3.15 12.43
C ILE A 65 -3.74 2.08 13.36
N TYR A 66 -2.89 1.33 14.07
CA TYR A 66 -3.31 0.27 14.99
C TYR A 66 -4.20 0.80 16.13
N SER A 67 -3.85 1.96 16.68
CA SER A 67 -4.63 2.58 17.76
C SER A 67 -6.04 3.02 17.35
N ASN A 68 -6.26 3.24 16.06
CA ASN A 68 -7.56 3.63 15.51
C ASN A 68 -8.27 2.48 14.79
N LEU A 69 -7.64 1.31 14.68
CA LEU A 69 -8.09 0.24 13.79
C LEU A 69 -9.50 -0.24 14.10
N ASP A 70 -9.80 -0.48 15.38
CA ASP A 70 -11.12 -1.00 15.80
C ASP A 70 -12.23 -0.01 15.44
N GLU A 71 -12.04 1.28 15.73
CA GLU A 71 -12.98 2.34 15.38
C GLU A 71 -13.16 2.46 13.86
N TRP A 72 -12.07 2.41 13.11
CA TRP A 72 -12.11 2.52 11.65
C TRP A 72 -12.80 1.33 10.98
N LEU A 73 -12.64 0.12 11.54
CA LEU A 73 -13.32 -1.08 11.03
C LEU A 73 -14.84 -1.07 11.27
N GLU A 74 -15.33 -0.29 12.23
CA GLU A 74 -16.77 -0.06 12.40
C GLU A 74 -17.37 0.79 11.25
N GLU A 75 -16.54 1.67 10.64
CA GLU A 75 -16.97 2.57 9.56
C GLU A 75 -16.71 2.01 8.15
N ALA A 76 -15.62 1.26 7.95
CA ALA A 76 -15.21 0.75 6.65
C ALA A 76 -14.54 -0.62 6.76
N ASP A 77 -14.86 -1.53 5.84
CA ASP A 77 -14.18 -2.82 5.73
C ASP A 77 -12.89 -2.64 4.93
N PHE A 78 -11.75 -2.91 5.56
CA PHE A 78 -10.43 -2.85 4.94
C PHE A 78 -9.42 -3.67 5.75
N LYS A 79 -8.25 -3.91 5.21
CA LYS A 79 -7.15 -4.56 5.92
C LYS A 79 -5.86 -3.74 5.86
N VAL A 80 -4.99 -3.96 6.84
CA VAL A 80 -3.67 -3.34 6.91
C VAL A 80 -2.61 -4.41 6.62
N VAL A 81 -1.72 -4.10 5.69
CA VAL A 81 -0.62 -4.95 5.27
C VAL A 81 0.70 -4.25 5.60
N ALA A 82 1.44 -4.79 6.55
CA ALA A 82 2.74 -4.28 6.95
C ALA A 82 3.84 -5.08 6.23
N VAL A 83 4.58 -4.44 5.32
CA VAL A 83 5.65 -5.06 4.54
C VAL A 83 7.00 -4.64 5.11
N SER A 84 7.67 -5.55 5.83
CA SER A 84 9.04 -5.31 6.30
C SER A 84 10.03 -5.42 5.14
N VAL A 85 10.91 -4.42 5.04
CA VAL A 85 12.04 -4.42 4.09
C VAL A 85 13.36 -4.79 4.77
N ASP A 86 13.31 -5.31 5.98
CA ASP A 86 14.47 -5.84 6.68
C ASP A 86 15.07 -7.04 5.93
N ASP A 87 16.39 -7.06 5.81
CA ASP A 87 17.14 -8.12 5.14
C ASP A 87 17.15 -9.43 5.94
N ALA A 88 17.77 -10.46 5.40
CA ALA A 88 17.87 -11.78 6.05
C ALA A 88 18.54 -11.75 7.45
N ARG A 89 19.37 -10.72 7.76
CA ARG A 89 20.03 -10.58 9.06
C ARG A 89 19.14 -9.93 10.11
N SER A 90 18.22 -9.05 9.69
CA SER A 90 17.36 -8.24 10.57
C SER A 90 15.91 -8.71 10.61
N VAL A 91 15.46 -9.57 9.67
CA VAL A 91 14.08 -10.05 9.59
C VAL A 91 13.57 -10.73 10.85
N SER A 92 14.42 -11.41 11.61
CA SER A 92 14.03 -12.02 12.90
C SER A 92 13.52 -10.98 13.89
N ARG A 93 14.13 -9.79 13.91
CA ARG A 93 13.68 -8.66 14.72
C ARG A 93 12.32 -8.15 14.23
N ALA A 94 12.14 -8.02 12.91
CA ALA A 94 10.87 -7.63 12.34
C ALA A 94 9.75 -8.60 12.74
N ARG A 95 9.99 -9.93 12.67
CA ARG A 95 9.05 -10.96 13.11
C ARG A 95 8.66 -10.83 14.60
N GLY A 96 9.59 -10.44 15.46
CA GLY A 96 9.27 -10.16 16.86
C GLY A 96 8.40 -8.91 17.03
N MET A 97 8.62 -7.89 16.23
CA MET A 97 7.89 -6.62 16.35
C MET A 97 6.45 -6.69 15.84
N VAL A 98 6.17 -7.49 14.80
CA VAL A 98 4.81 -7.61 14.24
C VAL A 98 3.82 -8.24 15.21
N ALA A 99 4.27 -8.91 16.25
CA ALA A 99 3.41 -9.41 17.33
C ALA A 99 2.66 -8.28 18.10
N ASN A 100 3.09 -7.02 17.95
CA ASN A 100 2.41 -5.88 18.55
C ASN A 100 1.22 -5.38 17.69
N TRP A 101 1.03 -5.90 16.48
CA TRP A 101 -0.02 -5.48 15.53
C TRP A 101 -0.92 -6.66 15.18
N ASP A 102 -1.70 -7.10 16.17
CA ASP A 102 -2.70 -8.15 15.94
C ASP A 102 -3.74 -7.69 14.91
N GLY A 103 -4.14 -8.59 14.01
CA GLY A 103 -5.04 -8.27 12.91
C GLY A 103 -4.37 -7.68 11.66
N TYR A 104 -3.08 -7.32 11.68
CA TYR A 104 -2.35 -6.95 10.47
C TYR A 104 -1.90 -8.17 9.67
N THR A 105 -1.96 -8.06 8.35
CA THR A 105 -1.25 -8.99 7.47
C THR A 105 0.21 -8.55 7.38
N CYS A 106 1.13 -9.34 7.92
CA CYS A 106 2.55 -9.00 7.93
C CYS A 106 3.33 -9.84 6.92
N LEU A 107 4.10 -9.15 6.06
CA LEU A 107 4.88 -9.73 4.99
C LEU A 107 6.35 -9.30 5.12
N PHE A 108 7.27 -10.11 4.60
CA PHE A 108 8.72 -9.92 4.75
C PHE A 108 9.41 -9.94 3.39
N ASP A 109 9.82 -8.77 2.92
CA ASP A 109 10.48 -8.53 1.63
C ASP A 109 12.00 -8.52 1.79
N LYS A 110 12.58 -9.65 2.23
CA LYS A 110 14.00 -9.79 2.61
C LYS A 110 14.98 -9.40 1.50
N ASN A 111 14.59 -9.58 0.25
CA ASN A 111 15.39 -9.23 -0.92
C ASN A 111 15.03 -7.86 -1.50
N GLN A 112 14.02 -7.19 -0.94
CA GLN A 112 13.46 -5.92 -1.41
C GLN A 112 12.97 -5.98 -2.87
N ASP A 113 12.46 -7.14 -3.29
CA ASP A 113 11.94 -7.33 -4.65
C ASP A 113 10.62 -6.58 -4.84
N LEU A 114 9.70 -6.67 -3.86
CA LEU A 114 8.44 -5.94 -3.88
C LEU A 114 8.69 -4.43 -3.75
N LYS A 115 9.58 -4.04 -2.84
CA LYS A 115 10.00 -2.65 -2.68
C LYS A 115 10.46 -2.04 -4.00
N ARG A 116 11.32 -2.74 -4.76
CA ARG A 116 11.80 -2.29 -6.07
C ARG A 116 10.68 -2.25 -7.11
N ALA A 117 9.87 -3.31 -7.17
CA ALA A 117 8.77 -3.40 -8.14
C ALA A 117 7.71 -2.30 -7.96
N MET A 118 7.52 -1.83 -6.72
CA MET A 118 6.61 -0.72 -6.39
C MET A 118 7.28 0.65 -6.33
N ASN A 119 8.55 0.76 -6.76
CA ASN A 119 9.33 2.01 -6.78
C ASN A 119 9.43 2.71 -5.41
N VAL A 120 9.47 1.95 -4.33
CA VAL A 120 9.65 2.48 -2.98
C VAL A 120 11.11 2.83 -2.75
N SER A 121 11.45 4.10 -2.65
CA SER A 121 12.82 4.58 -2.40
C SER A 121 13.10 4.74 -0.90
N LEU A 122 12.18 5.31 -0.15
CA LEU A 122 12.29 5.58 1.28
C LEU A 122 11.12 4.96 2.05
N THR A 123 11.31 4.70 3.34
CA THR A 123 10.26 4.26 4.27
C THR A 123 10.03 5.32 5.36
N PRO A 124 8.80 5.48 5.89
CA PRO A 124 7.61 4.76 5.46
C PRO A 124 7.18 5.18 4.05
N HIS A 125 6.68 4.22 3.29
CA HIS A 125 5.97 4.46 2.05
C HIS A 125 4.68 3.65 2.11
N THR A 126 3.55 4.33 1.97
CA THR A 126 2.24 3.73 2.22
C THR A 126 1.34 3.91 1.03
N PHE A 127 0.73 2.81 0.60
CA PHE A 127 -0.21 2.77 -0.51
C PHE A 127 -1.62 2.48 0.00
N VAL A 128 -2.59 3.10 -0.64
CA VAL A 128 -3.99 2.70 -0.55
C VAL A 128 -4.32 1.92 -1.82
N VAL A 129 -4.86 0.73 -1.66
CA VAL A 129 -5.12 -0.23 -2.75
C VAL A 129 -6.59 -0.65 -2.68
N ASP A 130 -7.27 -0.65 -3.83
CA ASP A 130 -8.67 -1.09 -3.90
C ASP A 130 -8.82 -2.61 -3.79
N GLY A 131 -10.06 -3.09 -3.69
CA GLY A 131 -10.36 -4.52 -3.58
C GLY A 131 -9.94 -5.35 -4.81
N ASN A 132 -9.60 -4.73 -5.93
CA ASN A 132 -9.12 -5.38 -7.15
C ASN A 132 -7.58 -5.39 -7.25
N GLY A 133 -6.89 -4.81 -6.27
CA GLY A 133 -5.43 -4.72 -6.27
C GLY A 133 -4.88 -3.52 -7.05
N ASN A 134 -5.69 -2.52 -7.38
CA ASN A 134 -5.23 -1.29 -8.02
C ASN A 134 -4.77 -0.28 -6.97
N ILE A 135 -3.63 0.34 -7.20
CA ILE A 135 -3.09 1.39 -6.35
C ILE A 135 -3.83 2.68 -6.64
N VAL A 136 -4.56 3.20 -5.64
CA VAL A 136 -5.38 4.41 -5.77
C VAL A 136 -4.73 5.63 -5.13
N ALA A 137 -3.82 5.43 -4.17
CA ALA A 137 -3.04 6.50 -3.56
C ALA A 137 -1.66 6.00 -3.10
N SER A 138 -0.72 6.94 -2.98
CA SER A 138 0.67 6.68 -2.58
C SER A 138 1.18 7.83 -1.74
N HIS A 139 1.72 7.54 -0.56
CA HIS A 139 2.23 8.51 0.40
C HIS A 139 3.63 8.12 0.85
N SER A 140 4.51 9.10 0.95
CA SER A 140 5.90 8.92 1.41
C SER A 140 6.16 9.77 2.64
N GLY A 141 6.77 9.15 3.65
CA GLY A 141 6.99 9.78 4.95
C GLY A 141 5.75 9.76 5.84
N TYR A 142 5.95 10.09 7.12
CA TYR A 142 4.90 10.14 8.13
C TYR A 142 5.06 11.36 9.03
N THR A 143 3.96 12.05 9.28
CA THR A 143 3.79 13.03 10.34
C THR A 143 2.56 12.68 11.16
N PRO A 144 2.59 12.84 12.52
CA PRO A 144 1.45 12.51 13.37
C PRO A 144 0.15 13.16 12.87
N GLY A 145 -0.90 12.36 12.68
CA GLY A 145 -2.19 12.76 12.13
C GLY A 145 -2.35 12.49 10.62
N SER A 146 -1.25 12.24 9.88
CA SER A 146 -1.36 11.94 8.43
C SER A 146 -2.01 10.58 8.14
N GLU A 147 -2.08 9.68 9.12
CA GLU A 147 -2.79 8.40 9.01
C GLU A 147 -4.29 8.57 8.74
N GLN A 148 -4.89 9.67 9.20
CA GLN A 148 -6.30 9.97 8.93
C GLN A 148 -6.58 10.07 7.43
N LYS A 149 -5.65 10.60 6.65
CA LYS A 149 -5.80 10.70 5.20
C LYS A 149 -5.91 9.32 4.55
N LEU A 150 -5.13 8.34 5.02
CA LEU A 150 -5.22 6.96 4.54
C LEU A 150 -6.62 6.39 4.76
N PHE A 151 -7.20 6.65 5.93
CA PHE A 151 -8.54 6.18 6.26
C PHE A 151 -9.63 6.88 5.42
N GLU A 152 -9.52 8.20 5.20
CA GLU A 152 -10.45 8.92 4.31
C GLU A 152 -10.38 8.37 2.86
N GLU A 153 -9.21 8.03 2.38
CA GLU A 153 -9.04 7.41 1.06
C GLU A 153 -9.64 6.00 0.99
N ILE A 154 -9.52 5.20 2.06
CA ILE A 154 -10.22 3.90 2.18
C ILE A 154 -11.73 4.09 2.14
N LYS A 155 -12.27 5.04 2.89
CA LYS A 155 -13.72 5.31 2.91
C LYS A 155 -14.25 5.74 1.54
N ALA A 156 -13.45 6.42 0.75
CA ALA A 156 -13.83 6.86 -0.60
C ALA A 156 -13.91 5.70 -1.63
N LEU A 157 -13.45 4.50 -1.27
CA LEU A 157 -13.49 3.30 -2.13
C LEU A 157 -14.79 2.49 -2.01
N LYS A 158 -15.78 2.98 -1.27
CA LYS A 158 -17.10 2.34 -1.09
C LYS A 158 -17.96 2.46 -2.34
#